data_ba97add7c4ce7fd5eff7707fc547eefa
#
_entry.id   ba97add7c4ce7fd5eff7707fc547eefa
#
_cell.length_a   1.000
_cell.length_b   1.000
_cell.length_c   1.000
_cell.angle_alpha   90.00
_cell.angle_beta   90.00
_cell.angle_gamma   90.00
#
_symmetry.space_group_name_H-M   'P 1'
#
loop_
_entity.id
_entity.type
_entity.pdbx_description
1 polymer ?
#
loop_
_entity_poly.entity_id
_entity_poly.type
_entity_poly.pdbx_seq_one_letter_code
_entity_poly.pdbx_strand_id
1 'polypeptide(L)'
;MRLLRTTLAIAALLVAGNAARAGLDPPAWTEAQPPFHIVGPIYYVGSKGLSAYLIRTSDGLVVLDVTMEANVPKIERNLAALGFRMRDVKLLINSHAHFDHAAGLAQLKADSGARLAASARDRGALESGTPPSVTSYGVVKFPPVKVDTILADGVPVTLGDVALTPNLTPGHTPGCTSWRMTVREGLRSYAVMFPCSFTVAGNRLVGNTGYPGIVADFRATFARLATLQADIVLTPHPEQADVLGRHARHPRKLRRAGVVKLGVIIGIGLIGGRQIIGLRRVGDIGQPACA
;
A
#
# COMPACT_ATOMS: atom_id res chain seq x y z
N MET A 1 37.21 4.31 18.07
CA MET A 1 37.41 4.39 16.63
C MET A 1 37.00 3.15 15.83
N ARG A 2 36.85 1.94 16.39
CA ARG A 2 36.43 0.74 15.63
C ARG A 2 34.91 0.62 15.37
N LEU A 3 34.06 1.14 16.26
CA LEU A 3 32.58 1.10 16.08
C LEU A 3 32.05 2.04 14.99
N LEU A 4 32.73 3.18 14.73
CA LEU A 4 32.28 4.10 13.67
C LEU A 4 32.52 3.56 12.25
N ARG A 5 33.52 2.67 12.08
CA ARG A 5 33.83 2.08 10.76
C ARG A 5 32.84 0.99 10.33
N THR A 6 32.26 0.26 11.29
CA THR A 6 31.29 -0.81 11.01
C THR A 6 29.91 -0.26 10.63
N THR A 7 29.47 0.84 11.22
CA THR A 7 28.20 1.49 10.88
C THR A 7 28.23 2.14 9.50
N LEU A 8 29.35 2.75 9.10
CA LEU A 8 29.50 3.30 7.75
C LEU A 8 29.53 2.20 6.66
N ALA A 9 30.13 1.05 6.94
CA ALA A 9 30.21 -0.05 5.96
C ALA A 9 28.83 -0.69 5.71
N ILE A 10 27.97 -0.81 6.74
CA ILE A 10 26.61 -1.36 6.60
C ILE A 10 25.70 -0.37 5.84
N ALA A 11 25.80 0.92 6.13
CA ALA A 11 25.07 1.95 5.39
C ALA A 11 25.51 2.03 3.92
N ALA A 12 26.80 1.89 3.64
CA ALA A 12 27.33 1.90 2.26
C ALA A 12 26.87 0.66 1.46
N LEU A 13 26.76 -0.53 2.08
CA LEU A 13 26.26 -1.73 1.40
C LEU A 13 24.75 -1.63 1.09
N LEU A 14 23.96 -1.02 1.97
CA LEU A 14 22.53 -0.80 1.73
C LEU A 14 22.31 0.22 0.60
N VAL A 15 23.10 1.28 0.56
CA VAL A 15 23.02 2.30 -0.51
C VAL A 15 23.47 1.73 -1.86
N ALA A 16 24.51 0.89 -1.90
CA ALA A 16 24.97 0.26 -3.14
C ALA A 16 23.95 -0.77 -3.70
N GLY A 17 23.27 -1.52 -2.83
CA GLY A 17 22.21 -2.46 -3.22
C GLY A 17 20.99 -1.75 -3.81
N ASN A 18 20.59 -0.63 -3.25
CA ASN A 18 19.47 0.17 -3.74
C ASN A 18 19.79 0.90 -5.05
N ALA A 19 21.01 1.40 -5.22
CA ALA A 19 21.45 2.07 -6.44
C ALA A 19 21.49 1.11 -7.66
N ALA A 20 21.94 -0.13 -7.47
CA ALA A 20 21.96 -1.15 -8.54
C ALA A 20 20.55 -1.56 -9.01
N ARG A 21 19.52 -1.39 -8.15
CA ARG A 21 18.13 -1.73 -8.45
C ARG A 21 17.33 -0.57 -9.03
N ALA A 22 17.70 0.67 -8.72
CA ALA A 22 16.98 1.87 -9.20
C ALA A 22 16.76 1.92 -10.72
N GLY A 23 17.58 1.19 -11.50
CA GLY A 23 17.43 1.04 -12.94
C GLY A 23 16.47 -0.08 -13.39
N LEU A 24 15.97 -0.91 -12.46
CA LEU A 24 15.08 -2.04 -12.75
C LEU A 24 13.62 -1.74 -12.39
N ASP A 25 13.40 -0.79 -11.49
CA ASP A 25 12.05 -0.39 -11.08
C ASP A 25 11.44 0.57 -12.11
N PRO A 26 10.12 0.52 -12.34
CA PRO A 26 9.47 1.43 -13.28
C PRO A 26 9.75 2.90 -12.93
N PRO A 27 10.18 3.76 -13.88
CA PRO A 27 10.48 5.17 -13.61
C PRO A 27 9.35 5.92 -12.91
N ALA A 28 8.09 5.57 -13.20
CA ALA A 28 6.91 6.14 -12.57
C ALA A 28 6.89 5.95 -11.03
N TRP A 29 7.56 4.93 -10.50
CA TRP A 29 7.60 4.66 -9.07
C TRP A 29 8.27 5.77 -8.26
N THR A 30 9.20 6.50 -8.90
CA THR A 30 9.87 7.65 -8.28
C THR A 30 9.56 8.98 -8.96
N GLU A 31 8.76 8.98 -10.02
CA GLU A 31 8.38 10.21 -10.70
C GLU A 31 7.40 11.04 -9.84
N ALA A 32 7.68 12.34 -9.70
CA ALA A 32 6.89 13.23 -8.87
C ALA A 32 5.45 13.37 -9.40
N GLN A 33 4.49 13.33 -8.49
CA GLN A 33 3.09 13.61 -8.73
C GLN A 33 2.66 14.74 -7.79
N PRO A 34 2.13 15.85 -8.30
CA PRO A 34 1.53 16.89 -7.46
C PRO A 34 0.40 16.33 -6.60
N PRO A 35 0.26 16.76 -5.34
CA PRO A 35 -0.79 16.27 -4.47
C PRO A 35 -2.17 16.76 -4.92
N PHE A 36 -3.20 16.00 -4.64
CA PHE A 36 -4.57 16.40 -4.93
C PHE A 36 -5.57 15.84 -3.94
N HIS A 37 -6.68 16.55 -3.77
CA HIS A 37 -7.81 16.10 -2.98
C HIS A 37 -8.56 14.98 -3.70
N ILE A 38 -8.94 13.94 -2.97
CA ILE A 38 -9.70 12.81 -3.51
C ILE A 38 -11.18 12.93 -3.12
N VAL A 39 -11.48 12.75 -1.83
CA VAL A 39 -12.84 12.82 -1.28
C VAL A 39 -12.78 13.04 0.22
N GLY A 40 -13.65 13.88 0.77
CA GLY A 40 -13.69 14.15 2.21
C GLY A 40 -12.32 14.55 2.75
N PRO A 41 -11.76 13.84 3.73
CA PRO A 41 -10.46 14.16 4.30
C PRO A 41 -9.27 13.51 3.58
N ILE A 42 -9.47 12.85 2.43
CA ILE A 42 -8.45 12.01 1.76
C ILE A 42 -7.78 12.78 0.64
N TYR A 43 -6.44 12.73 0.62
CA TYR A 43 -5.58 13.31 -0.40
C TYR A 43 -4.59 12.28 -0.95
N TYR A 44 -4.22 12.41 -2.21
CA TYR A 44 -3.10 11.70 -2.82
C TYR A 44 -1.81 12.49 -2.59
N VAL A 45 -0.76 11.81 -2.11
CA VAL A 45 0.55 12.44 -1.86
C VAL A 45 1.72 11.60 -2.37
N GLY A 46 1.45 10.50 -3.07
CA GLY A 46 2.45 9.57 -3.61
C GLY A 46 3.16 10.05 -4.87
N SER A 47 3.75 9.10 -5.60
CA SER A 47 4.39 9.28 -6.90
C SER A 47 3.43 8.91 -8.04
N LYS A 48 3.88 8.98 -9.31
CA LYS A 48 3.05 8.54 -10.44
C LYS A 48 2.75 7.04 -10.45
N GLY A 49 3.62 6.21 -9.88
CA GLY A 49 3.47 4.75 -9.91
C GLY A 49 3.26 4.08 -8.55
N LEU A 50 3.40 4.82 -7.43
CA LEU A 50 3.20 4.29 -6.09
C LEU A 50 2.34 5.25 -5.27
N SER A 51 1.28 4.73 -4.68
CA SER A 51 0.35 5.53 -3.90
C SER A 51 0.84 5.72 -2.47
N ALA A 52 0.72 6.95 -1.98
CA ALA A 52 0.65 7.29 -0.58
C ALA A 52 -0.59 8.14 -0.36
N TYR A 53 -1.36 7.84 0.66
CA TYR A 53 -2.60 8.57 0.95
C TYR A 53 -2.48 9.30 2.27
N LEU A 54 -2.83 10.59 2.25
CA LEU A 54 -2.93 11.41 3.44
C LEU A 54 -4.41 11.51 3.85
N ILE A 55 -4.70 11.30 5.12
CA ILE A 55 -6.04 11.45 5.69
C ILE A 55 -5.97 12.49 6.79
N ARG A 56 -6.68 13.61 6.59
CA ARG A 56 -6.80 14.69 7.57
C ARG A 56 -7.81 14.31 8.65
N THR A 57 -7.47 14.55 9.90
CA THR A 57 -8.36 14.38 11.05
C THR A 57 -8.40 15.63 11.92
N SER A 58 -9.27 15.68 12.94
CA SER A 58 -9.29 16.77 13.92
C SER A 58 -8.00 16.83 14.75
N ASP A 59 -7.32 15.71 14.96
CA ASP A 59 -6.18 15.57 15.88
C ASP A 59 -4.83 15.39 15.15
N GLY A 60 -4.82 15.63 13.86
CA GLY A 60 -3.61 15.53 13.04
C GLY A 60 -3.82 14.73 11.75
N LEU A 61 -2.78 14.10 11.28
CA LEU A 61 -2.75 13.44 9.98
C LEU A 61 -2.41 11.96 10.11
N VAL A 62 -3.05 11.14 9.28
CA VAL A 62 -2.67 9.75 9.04
C VAL A 62 -2.06 9.65 7.65
N VAL A 63 -0.95 8.94 7.51
CA VAL A 63 -0.37 8.58 6.20
C VAL A 63 -0.43 7.07 6.02
N LEU A 64 -1.07 6.62 4.93
CA LEU A 64 -1.10 5.22 4.51
C LEU A 64 -0.06 4.99 3.42
N ASP A 65 0.89 4.11 3.71
CA ASP A 65 2.10 3.79 2.95
C ASP A 65 3.01 5.01 2.71
N VAL A 66 4.32 4.77 2.69
CA VAL A 66 5.31 5.83 2.46
C VAL A 66 6.17 5.53 1.22
N THR A 67 5.83 4.43 0.54
CA THR A 67 6.47 4.02 -0.69
C THR A 67 7.98 3.80 -0.56
N MET A 68 8.77 4.23 -1.54
CA MET A 68 10.24 4.09 -1.55
C MET A 68 10.91 5.24 -0.79
N GLU A 69 12.12 5.03 -0.26
CA GLU A 69 12.94 6.08 0.40
C GLU A 69 13.08 7.34 -0.47
N ALA A 70 13.34 7.17 -1.78
CA ALA A 70 13.49 8.27 -2.73
C ALA A 70 12.22 9.14 -2.88
N ASN A 71 11.09 8.69 -2.38
CA ASN A 71 9.83 9.43 -2.43
C ASN A 71 9.54 10.24 -1.15
N VAL A 72 10.22 9.95 -0.03
CA VAL A 72 9.98 10.67 1.23
C VAL A 72 10.07 12.18 1.05
N PRO A 73 11.12 12.77 0.45
CA PRO A 73 11.17 14.22 0.24
C PRO A 73 10.08 14.76 -0.69
N LYS A 74 9.50 13.90 -1.55
CA LYS A 74 8.39 14.29 -2.42
C LYS A 74 7.08 14.31 -1.65
N ILE A 75 6.84 13.29 -0.81
CA ILE A 75 5.68 13.21 0.08
C ILE A 75 5.69 14.41 1.04
N GLU A 76 6.84 14.76 1.63
CA GLU A 76 6.98 15.93 2.51
C GLU A 76 6.63 17.24 1.79
N ARG A 77 7.16 17.42 0.56
CA ARG A 77 6.80 18.59 -0.27
C ARG A 77 5.31 18.61 -0.61
N ASN A 78 4.72 17.44 -0.86
CA ASN A 78 3.30 17.33 -1.15
C ASN A 78 2.44 17.71 0.07
N LEU A 79 2.84 17.28 1.28
CA LEU A 79 2.19 17.71 2.53
C LEU A 79 2.27 19.24 2.69
N ALA A 80 3.48 19.80 2.50
CA ALA A 80 3.69 21.25 2.58
C ALA A 80 2.87 22.03 1.55
N ALA A 81 2.77 21.54 0.31
CA ALA A 81 1.95 22.14 -0.73
C ALA A 81 0.44 22.13 -0.41
N LEU A 82 -0.01 21.17 0.40
CA LEU A 82 -1.38 21.12 0.94
C LEU A 82 -1.56 21.98 2.22
N GLY A 83 -0.50 22.66 2.68
CA GLY A 83 -0.52 23.50 3.89
C GLY A 83 -0.34 22.74 5.20
N PHE A 84 0.07 21.47 5.15
CA PHE A 84 0.34 20.65 6.33
C PHE A 84 1.82 20.66 6.70
N ARG A 85 2.12 20.34 7.97
CA ARG A 85 3.48 20.25 8.48
C ARG A 85 3.78 18.80 8.88
N MET A 86 5.04 18.36 8.74
CA MET A 86 5.45 17.01 9.11
C MET A 86 5.08 16.64 10.56
N ARG A 87 5.23 17.56 11.50
CA ARG A 87 4.84 17.36 12.90
C ARG A 87 3.33 17.12 13.12
N ASP A 88 2.49 17.42 12.13
CA ASP A 88 1.05 17.18 12.20
C ASP A 88 0.71 15.72 11.85
N VAL A 89 1.63 14.96 11.25
CA VAL A 89 1.50 13.51 11.05
C VAL A 89 1.65 12.81 12.40
N LYS A 90 0.60 12.09 12.82
CA LYS A 90 0.52 11.41 14.13
C LYS A 90 0.50 9.91 14.01
N LEU A 91 0.05 9.41 12.86
CA LEU A 91 -0.10 7.99 12.64
C LEU A 91 0.35 7.62 11.22
N LEU A 92 1.22 6.63 11.15
CA LEU A 92 1.55 5.92 9.94
C LEU A 92 0.82 4.57 9.99
N ILE A 93 0.20 4.20 8.89
CA ILE A 93 -0.38 2.87 8.69
C ILE A 93 0.18 2.28 7.40
N ASN A 94 0.33 0.97 7.38
CA ASN A 94 0.95 0.29 6.26
C ASN A 94 0.00 -0.74 5.65
N SER A 95 0.03 -0.88 4.34
CA SER A 95 -0.69 -1.94 3.63
C SER A 95 0.05 -3.27 3.75
N HIS A 96 1.37 -3.29 3.50
CA HIS A 96 2.20 -4.49 3.60
C HIS A 96 3.71 -4.18 3.60
N ALA A 97 4.51 -5.18 4.00
CA ALA A 97 5.94 -5.04 4.22
C ALA A 97 6.78 -5.38 2.98
N HIS A 98 6.48 -4.75 1.82
CA HIS A 98 7.38 -4.72 0.67
C HIS A 98 8.04 -3.35 0.54
N PHE A 99 9.23 -3.30 -0.07
CA PHE A 99 10.07 -2.11 -0.15
C PHE A 99 9.39 -0.92 -0.84
N ASP A 100 8.57 -1.18 -1.85
CA ASP A 100 7.84 -0.18 -2.62
C ASP A 100 6.64 0.45 -1.85
N HIS A 101 6.33 -0.06 -0.64
CA HIS A 101 5.31 0.50 0.26
C HIS A 101 5.86 0.88 1.63
N ALA A 102 6.95 0.24 2.06
CA ALA A 102 7.46 0.35 3.42
C ALA A 102 8.81 1.06 3.54
N ALA A 103 9.58 1.21 2.45
CA ALA A 103 10.96 1.69 2.55
C ALA A 103 11.07 3.13 3.09
N GLY A 104 10.10 3.98 2.81
CA GLY A 104 10.08 5.35 3.33
C GLY A 104 9.57 5.48 4.77
N LEU A 105 9.01 4.42 5.38
CA LEU A 105 8.38 4.49 6.71
C LEU A 105 9.35 4.93 7.80
N ALA A 106 10.58 4.40 7.80
CA ALA A 106 11.57 4.71 8.81
C ALA A 106 11.92 6.22 8.83
N GLN A 107 12.15 6.79 7.64
CA GLN A 107 12.47 8.20 7.49
C GLN A 107 11.28 9.08 7.88
N LEU A 108 10.10 8.84 7.30
CA LEU A 108 8.92 9.66 7.58
C LEU A 108 8.51 9.60 9.06
N LYS A 109 8.69 8.43 9.71
CA LYS A 109 8.48 8.27 11.15
C LYS A 109 9.45 9.12 11.97
N ALA A 110 10.73 9.14 11.59
CA ALA A 110 11.74 9.96 12.27
C ALA A 110 11.44 11.47 12.13
N ASP A 111 11.06 11.90 10.92
CA ASP A 111 10.82 13.32 10.59
C ASP A 111 9.53 13.86 11.22
N SER A 112 8.54 13.01 11.41
CA SER A 112 7.23 13.40 11.96
C SER A 112 7.07 13.14 13.46
N GLY A 113 7.78 12.15 14.01
CA GLY A 113 7.53 11.60 15.34
C GLY A 113 6.26 10.77 15.44
N ALA A 114 5.67 10.36 14.31
CA ALA A 114 4.44 9.60 14.25
C ALA A 114 4.62 8.16 14.78
N ARG A 115 3.53 7.55 15.25
CA ARG A 115 3.47 6.13 15.58
C ARG A 115 3.17 5.32 14.32
N LEU A 116 3.72 4.10 14.22
CA LEU A 116 3.42 3.15 13.15
C LEU A 116 2.50 2.05 13.66
N ALA A 117 1.38 1.83 12.97
CA ALA A 117 0.50 0.68 13.18
C ALA A 117 0.56 -0.28 11.98
N ALA A 118 0.78 -1.56 12.25
CA ALA A 118 0.87 -2.59 11.23
C ALA A 118 0.39 -3.95 11.77
N SER A 119 0.19 -4.92 10.87
CA SER A 119 -0.23 -6.26 11.26
C SER A 119 0.87 -7.01 12.01
N ALA A 120 0.48 -7.91 12.90
CA ALA A 120 1.41 -8.77 13.62
C ALA A 120 2.26 -9.63 12.69
N ARG A 121 1.68 -10.07 11.55
CA ARG A 121 2.37 -10.98 10.62
C ARG A 121 3.41 -10.29 9.73
N ASP A 122 3.33 -8.97 9.55
CA ASP A 122 4.33 -8.18 8.82
C ASP A 122 5.30 -7.43 9.77
N ARG A 123 5.04 -7.45 11.09
CA ARG A 123 5.89 -6.77 12.07
C ARG A 123 7.37 -7.15 11.96
N GLY A 124 7.64 -8.46 11.92
CA GLY A 124 9.04 -8.94 11.86
C GLY A 124 9.76 -8.47 10.60
N ALA A 125 9.05 -8.38 9.46
CA ALA A 125 9.59 -7.87 8.23
C ALA A 125 9.88 -6.36 8.31
N LEU A 126 8.97 -5.57 8.86
CA LEU A 126 9.13 -4.13 9.06
C LEU A 126 10.29 -3.82 10.03
N GLU A 127 10.38 -4.55 11.15
CA GLU A 127 11.41 -4.33 12.17
C GLU A 127 12.81 -4.85 11.77
N SER A 128 12.90 -5.81 10.85
CA SER A 128 14.17 -6.31 10.29
C SER A 128 14.58 -5.64 8.98
N GLY A 129 13.66 -4.95 8.32
CA GLY A 129 13.87 -4.43 6.96
C GLY A 129 14.02 -5.51 5.91
N THR A 130 13.53 -6.73 6.18
CA THR A 130 13.62 -7.87 5.27
C THR A 130 12.22 -8.35 4.94
N PRO A 131 11.83 -8.44 3.65
CA PRO A 131 10.48 -8.86 3.26
C PRO A 131 10.16 -10.25 3.81
N PRO A 132 8.86 -10.55 4.06
CA PRO A 132 8.45 -11.76 4.78
C PRO A 132 8.61 -13.05 3.98
N SER A 133 8.91 -12.96 2.68
CA SER A 133 9.11 -14.12 1.81
C SER A 133 10.11 -13.85 0.71
N VAL A 134 10.64 -14.93 0.12
CA VAL A 134 11.52 -14.86 -1.06
C VAL A 134 10.67 -14.88 -2.32
N THR A 135 10.81 -13.86 -3.14
CA THR A 135 10.11 -13.74 -4.43
C THR A 135 11.01 -14.14 -5.60
N SER A 136 10.44 -14.30 -6.80
CA SER A 136 11.20 -14.60 -8.02
C SER A 136 12.21 -13.51 -8.42
N TYR A 137 12.02 -12.29 -7.89
CA TYR A 137 12.94 -11.16 -8.07
C TYR A 137 13.92 -11.00 -6.88
N GLY A 138 13.96 -11.97 -5.97
CA GLY A 138 14.87 -12.01 -4.84
C GLY A 138 14.34 -11.28 -3.59
N VAL A 139 15.27 -11.03 -2.65
CA VAL A 139 15.00 -10.32 -1.40
C VAL A 139 15.41 -8.85 -1.56
N VAL A 140 14.45 -7.95 -1.49
CA VAL A 140 14.68 -6.51 -1.53
C VAL A 140 14.53 -5.94 -0.14
N LYS A 141 15.65 -5.64 0.49
CA LYS A 141 15.68 -5.04 1.83
C LYS A 141 15.29 -3.57 1.79
N PHE A 142 14.80 -3.08 2.91
CA PHE A 142 14.44 -1.69 3.14
C PHE A 142 14.83 -1.26 4.57
N PRO A 143 14.86 0.04 4.89
CA PRO A 143 15.21 0.51 6.24
C PRO A 143 14.27 -0.05 7.30
N PRO A 144 14.80 -0.68 8.36
CA PRO A 144 13.99 -1.23 9.44
C PRO A 144 13.24 -0.13 10.19
N VAL A 145 12.00 -0.42 10.57
CA VAL A 145 11.16 0.51 11.32
C VAL A 145 10.41 -0.19 12.43
N LYS A 146 10.45 0.38 13.64
CA LYS A 146 9.72 -0.16 14.80
C LYS A 146 8.22 0.01 14.62
N VAL A 147 7.47 -1.06 14.81
CA VAL A 147 6.00 -1.07 14.88
C VAL A 147 5.57 -0.74 16.30
N ASP A 148 4.79 0.32 16.49
CA ASP A 148 4.35 0.79 17.81
C ASP A 148 3.01 0.20 18.23
N THR A 149 2.15 -0.14 17.24
CA THR A 149 0.81 -0.67 17.49
C THR A 149 0.54 -1.85 16.58
N ILE A 150 0.13 -2.96 17.18
CA ILE A 150 -0.32 -4.14 16.43
C ILE A 150 -1.80 -4.02 16.14
N LEU A 151 -2.16 -4.22 14.88
CA LEU A 151 -3.54 -4.18 14.42
C LEU A 151 -4.30 -5.45 14.81
N ALA A 152 -5.52 -5.25 15.27
CA ALA A 152 -6.50 -6.33 15.40
C ALA A 152 -7.48 -6.28 14.22
N ASP A 153 -7.77 -7.43 13.62
CA ASP A 153 -8.63 -7.53 12.44
C ASP A 153 -10.05 -7.00 12.73
N GLY A 154 -10.51 -6.08 11.89
CA GLY A 154 -11.83 -5.45 12.04
C GLY A 154 -11.96 -4.43 13.17
N VAL A 155 -10.95 -4.24 14.00
CA VAL A 155 -10.98 -3.26 15.11
C VAL A 155 -10.46 -1.91 14.60
N PRO A 156 -11.28 -0.85 14.60
CA PRO A 156 -10.87 0.44 14.08
C PRO A 156 -9.69 1.06 14.84
N VAL A 157 -8.77 1.66 14.10
CA VAL A 157 -7.75 2.57 14.62
C VAL A 157 -8.29 3.99 14.44
N THR A 158 -8.34 4.76 15.52
CA THR A 158 -8.91 6.11 15.52
C THR A 158 -7.85 7.17 15.73
N LEU A 159 -8.02 8.29 15.04
CA LEU A 159 -7.32 9.54 15.29
C LEU A 159 -8.32 10.67 15.09
N GLY A 160 -8.59 11.43 16.15
CA GLY A 160 -9.63 12.47 16.13
C GLY A 160 -10.99 11.93 15.67
N ASP A 161 -11.55 12.57 14.67
CA ASP A 161 -12.86 12.26 14.09
C ASP A 161 -12.83 11.15 13.01
N VAL A 162 -11.69 10.54 12.77
CA VAL A 162 -11.52 9.50 11.74
C VAL A 162 -11.30 8.13 12.38
N ALA A 163 -12.02 7.13 11.88
CA ALA A 163 -11.85 5.71 12.19
C ALA A 163 -11.47 4.93 10.93
N LEU A 164 -10.33 4.26 10.97
CA LEU A 164 -9.80 3.40 9.91
C LEU A 164 -9.86 1.94 10.35
N THR A 165 -10.64 1.13 9.65
CA THR A 165 -10.82 -0.29 9.99
C THR A 165 -9.84 -1.14 9.19
N PRO A 166 -8.87 -1.82 9.84
CA PRO A 166 -8.01 -2.79 9.17
C PRO A 166 -8.81 -4.06 8.87
N ASN A 167 -8.66 -4.57 7.68
CA ASN A 167 -9.15 -5.88 7.26
C ASN A 167 -7.93 -6.68 6.84
N LEU A 168 -7.54 -7.67 7.61
CA LEU A 168 -6.40 -8.50 7.26
C LEU A 168 -6.75 -9.33 6.02
N THR A 169 -6.00 -9.14 4.97
CA THR A 169 -6.17 -9.76 3.64
C THR A 169 -4.86 -10.41 3.19
N PRO A 170 -4.39 -11.44 3.93
CA PRO A 170 -3.10 -12.07 3.69
C PRO A 170 -3.04 -12.78 2.33
N GLY A 171 -1.83 -13.00 1.84
CA GLY A 171 -1.54 -13.66 0.56
C GLY A 171 -0.38 -13.01 -0.17
N HIS A 172 -0.49 -11.73 -0.50
CA HIS A 172 0.61 -10.95 -1.11
C HIS A 172 1.80 -10.85 -0.16
N THR A 173 1.54 -10.48 1.10
CA THR A 173 2.38 -10.77 2.27
C THR A 173 1.53 -11.48 3.33
N PRO A 174 2.15 -12.12 4.34
CA PRO A 174 1.41 -12.70 5.46
C PRO A 174 0.58 -11.70 6.24
N GLY A 175 1.03 -10.44 6.31
CA GLY A 175 0.39 -9.38 7.06
C GLY A 175 -0.35 -8.35 6.23
N CYS A 176 -0.57 -8.62 4.95
CA CYS A 176 -1.29 -7.72 4.03
C CYS A 176 -2.60 -7.21 4.65
N THR A 177 -2.77 -5.90 4.72
CA THR A 177 -3.88 -5.23 5.40
C THR A 177 -4.59 -4.28 4.44
N SER A 178 -5.85 -4.56 4.16
CA SER A 178 -6.74 -3.64 3.46
C SER A 178 -7.43 -2.73 4.46
N TRP A 179 -7.50 -1.45 4.17
CA TRP A 179 -8.09 -0.46 5.06
C TRP A 179 -9.45 0.01 4.54
N ARG A 180 -10.38 0.28 5.45
CA ARG A 180 -11.68 0.84 5.11
C ARG A 180 -12.01 2.01 6.03
N MET A 181 -12.73 2.99 5.47
CA MET A 181 -13.33 4.08 6.22
C MET A 181 -14.61 4.57 5.54
N THR A 182 -15.44 5.25 6.28
CA THR A 182 -16.56 6.01 5.72
C THR A 182 -16.20 7.49 5.73
N VAL A 183 -16.39 8.17 4.60
CA VAL A 183 -16.16 9.61 4.49
C VAL A 183 -17.45 10.32 4.11
N ARG A 184 -17.60 11.56 4.56
CA ARG A 184 -18.70 12.44 4.14
C ARG A 184 -18.17 13.54 3.23
N GLU A 185 -18.91 13.80 2.17
CA GLU A 185 -18.68 14.96 1.31
C GLU A 185 -20.01 15.61 0.96
N GLY A 186 -20.26 16.79 1.51
CA GLY A 186 -21.57 17.41 1.51
C GLY A 186 -22.61 16.53 2.24
N LEU A 187 -23.72 16.25 1.57
CA LEU A 187 -24.80 15.43 2.12
C LEU A 187 -24.64 13.91 1.87
N ARG A 188 -23.52 13.50 1.25
CA ARG A 188 -23.31 12.09 0.88
C ARG A 188 -22.24 11.45 1.75
N SER A 189 -22.45 10.18 2.07
CA SER A 189 -21.45 9.30 2.67
C SER A 189 -20.93 8.33 1.62
N TYR A 190 -19.64 8.02 1.68
CA TYR A 190 -18.97 7.06 0.79
C TYR A 190 -18.19 6.06 1.61
N ALA A 191 -18.36 4.77 1.30
CA ALA A 191 -17.48 3.72 1.76
C ALA A 191 -16.21 3.73 0.91
N VAL A 192 -15.08 4.01 1.53
CA VAL A 192 -13.76 4.03 0.87
C VAL A 192 -12.98 2.79 1.30
N MET A 193 -12.38 2.12 0.33
CA MET A 193 -11.49 1.00 0.56
C MET A 193 -10.12 1.29 -0.04
N PHE A 194 -9.09 1.05 0.76
CA PHE A 194 -7.70 0.97 0.36
C PHE A 194 -7.30 -0.51 0.38
N PRO A 195 -7.46 -1.23 -0.72
CA PRO A 195 -7.08 -2.64 -0.75
C PRO A 195 -5.58 -2.77 -0.59
N CYS A 196 -5.13 -3.83 0.07
CA CYS A 196 -3.76 -4.28 -0.06
C CYS A 196 -3.55 -4.86 -1.47
N SER A 197 -2.38 -5.33 -1.81
CA SER A 197 -2.15 -6.01 -3.08
C SER A 197 -2.74 -7.41 -3.09
N PHE A 198 -3.28 -7.82 -4.24
CA PHE A 198 -3.82 -9.17 -4.47
C PHE A 198 -3.02 -9.96 -5.51
N THR A 199 -1.88 -9.43 -5.94
CA THR A 199 -0.95 -10.12 -6.83
C THR A 199 -0.09 -11.11 -6.05
N VAL A 200 0.47 -12.10 -6.72
CA VAL A 200 1.38 -13.05 -6.07
C VAL A 200 2.76 -12.47 -5.77
N ALA A 201 3.10 -11.29 -6.30
CA ALA A 201 4.39 -10.61 -6.10
C ALA A 201 5.60 -11.51 -6.33
N GLY A 202 5.56 -12.38 -7.33
CA GLY A 202 6.63 -13.33 -7.58
C GLY A 202 6.78 -14.45 -6.55
N ASN A 203 5.88 -14.56 -5.55
CA ASN A 203 5.86 -15.67 -4.60
C ASN A 203 5.54 -17.00 -5.30
N ARG A 204 6.14 -18.07 -4.85
CA ARG A 204 5.75 -19.43 -5.25
C ARG A 204 4.45 -19.79 -4.52
N LEU A 205 3.42 -20.26 -5.22
CA LEU A 205 2.18 -20.71 -4.61
C LEU A 205 2.27 -22.16 -4.10
N VAL A 206 3.10 -22.99 -4.74
CA VAL A 206 3.30 -24.39 -4.36
C VAL A 206 4.72 -24.59 -3.87
N GLY A 207 4.89 -25.31 -2.74
CA GLY A 207 6.20 -25.57 -2.14
C GLY A 207 6.92 -24.31 -1.63
N ASN A 208 6.18 -23.28 -1.23
CA ASN A 208 6.75 -22.09 -0.62
C ASN A 208 7.07 -22.34 0.85
N THR A 209 8.35 -22.60 1.14
CA THR A 209 8.82 -22.86 2.51
C THR A 209 8.84 -21.60 3.39
N GLY A 210 9.02 -20.41 2.78
CA GLY A 210 9.00 -19.14 3.49
C GLY A 210 7.57 -18.65 3.81
N TYR A 211 6.57 -19.15 3.06
CA TYR A 211 5.17 -18.84 3.28
C TYR A 211 4.27 -20.03 2.93
N PRO A 212 4.28 -21.11 3.74
CA PRO A 212 3.59 -22.36 3.38
C PRO A 212 2.06 -22.20 3.28
N GLY A 213 1.46 -21.27 4.02
CA GLY A 213 0.02 -21.00 4.04
C GLY A 213 -0.50 -20.08 2.91
N ILE A 214 0.34 -19.64 1.97
CA ILE A 214 0.00 -18.58 1.00
C ILE A 214 -1.28 -18.85 0.20
N VAL A 215 -1.51 -20.08 -0.25
CA VAL A 215 -2.71 -20.43 -1.04
C VAL A 215 -3.97 -20.37 -0.20
N ALA A 216 -3.93 -20.84 1.04
CA ALA A 216 -5.05 -20.78 1.99
C ALA A 216 -5.38 -19.32 2.32
N ASP A 217 -4.36 -18.50 2.56
CA ASP A 217 -4.50 -17.07 2.84
C ASP A 217 -5.11 -16.32 1.67
N PHE A 218 -4.66 -16.54 0.43
CA PHE A 218 -5.29 -15.95 -0.74
C PHE A 218 -6.75 -16.36 -0.89
N ARG A 219 -7.09 -17.64 -0.69
CA ARG A 219 -8.48 -18.11 -0.76
C ARG A 219 -9.37 -17.43 0.28
N ALA A 220 -8.90 -17.32 1.52
CA ALA A 220 -9.62 -16.64 2.59
C ALA A 220 -9.79 -15.14 2.29
N THR A 221 -8.73 -14.49 1.79
CA THR A 221 -8.77 -13.09 1.37
C THR A 221 -9.80 -12.86 0.28
N PHE A 222 -9.84 -13.70 -0.76
CA PHE A 222 -10.81 -13.54 -1.84
C PHE A 222 -12.25 -13.79 -1.39
N ALA A 223 -12.47 -14.79 -0.55
CA ALA A 223 -13.80 -15.02 0.05
C ALA A 223 -14.25 -13.80 0.86
N ARG A 224 -13.35 -13.22 1.65
CA ARG A 224 -13.63 -12.01 2.42
C ARG A 224 -13.94 -10.80 1.53
N LEU A 225 -13.11 -10.56 0.52
CA LEU A 225 -13.29 -9.43 -0.40
C LEU A 225 -14.63 -9.47 -1.13
N ALA A 226 -15.14 -10.67 -1.44
CA ALA A 226 -16.45 -10.83 -2.06
C ALA A 226 -17.61 -10.32 -1.18
N THR A 227 -17.40 -10.22 0.14
CA THR A 227 -18.39 -9.70 1.09
C THR A 227 -18.26 -8.18 1.32
N LEU A 228 -17.16 -7.57 0.91
CA LEU A 228 -16.90 -6.16 1.12
C LEU A 228 -17.44 -5.31 -0.04
N GLN A 229 -18.00 -4.17 0.32
CA GLN A 229 -18.48 -3.18 -0.64
C GLN A 229 -17.71 -1.87 -0.44
N ALA A 230 -17.45 -1.17 -1.53
CA ALA A 230 -16.87 0.15 -1.52
C ALA A 230 -17.43 1.00 -2.67
N ASP A 231 -17.68 2.27 -2.38
CA ASP A 231 -18.03 3.27 -3.40
C ASP A 231 -16.78 3.78 -4.11
N ILE A 232 -15.65 3.82 -3.38
CA ILE A 232 -14.37 4.33 -3.87
C ILE A 232 -13.28 3.33 -3.48
N VAL A 233 -12.47 2.93 -4.48
CA VAL A 233 -11.32 2.04 -4.31
C VAL A 233 -10.05 2.81 -4.64
N LEU A 234 -9.09 2.82 -3.70
CA LEU A 234 -7.82 3.54 -3.77
C LEU A 234 -6.67 2.53 -3.56
N THR A 235 -6.06 2.12 -4.66
CA THR A 235 -5.07 1.04 -4.70
C THR A 235 -3.65 1.51 -4.36
N PRO A 236 -2.78 0.61 -3.84
CA PRO A 236 -1.38 0.94 -3.52
C PRO A 236 -0.54 1.25 -4.77
N HIS A 237 -0.91 0.72 -5.93
CA HIS A 237 -0.41 1.12 -7.24
C HIS A 237 -1.55 1.85 -7.97
N PRO A 238 -1.41 3.16 -8.29
CA PRO A 238 -2.53 3.99 -8.73
C PRO A 238 -3.14 3.55 -10.06
N GLU A 239 -2.37 2.88 -10.92
CA GLU A 239 -2.86 2.36 -12.21
C GLU A 239 -3.88 1.23 -12.05
N GLN A 240 -3.83 0.45 -10.96
CA GLN A 240 -4.74 -0.68 -10.73
C GLN A 240 -6.22 -0.25 -10.60
N ALA A 241 -6.46 0.97 -10.12
CA ALA A 241 -7.79 1.58 -10.03
C ALA A 241 -7.92 2.86 -10.84
N ASP A 242 -6.96 3.14 -11.73
CA ASP A 242 -6.91 4.35 -12.56
C ASP A 242 -7.07 5.65 -11.73
N VAL A 243 -6.42 5.70 -10.56
CA VAL A 243 -6.57 6.80 -9.60
C VAL A 243 -6.17 8.13 -10.22
N LEU A 244 -5.00 8.20 -10.87
CA LEU A 244 -4.50 9.42 -11.50
C LEU A 244 -5.30 9.81 -12.74
N GLY A 245 -5.66 8.85 -13.59
CA GLY A 245 -6.47 9.10 -14.78
C GLY A 245 -7.87 9.60 -14.43
N ARG A 246 -8.49 9.07 -13.38
CA ARG A 246 -9.78 9.59 -12.87
C ARG A 246 -9.65 11.01 -12.36
N HIS A 247 -8.58 11.32 -11.62
CA HIS A 247 -8.33 12.68 -11.18
C HIS A 247 -8.12 13.63 -12.37
N ALA A 248 -7.34 13.24 -13.36
CA ALA A 248 -7.09 14.05 -14.56
C ALA A 248 -8.38 14.36 -15.34
N ARG A 249 -9.28 13.36 -15.47
CA ARG A 249 -10.58 13.55 -16.14
C ARG A 249 -11.59 14.36 -15.34
N HIS A 250 -11.48 14.33 -14.01
CA HIS A 250 -12.45 14.97 -13.10
C HIS A 250 -11.74 15.67 -11.93
N PRO A 251 -10.96 16.75 -12.17
CA PRO A 251 -10.12 17.39 -11.14
C PRO A 251 -10.89 17.87 -9.90
N ARG A 252 -12.20 18.10 -10.04
CA ARG A 252 -13.08 18.57 -8.94
C ARG A 252 -14.08 17.52 -8.46
N LYS A 253 -14.08 16.32 -9.03
CA LYS A 253 -15.08 15.28 -8.75
C LYS A 253 -14.48 13.89 -9.02
N LEU A 254 -13.75 13.32 -8.08
CA LEU A 254 -13.60 11.85 -8.03
C LEU A 254 -14.96 11.20 -7.69
N ARG A 255 -16.03 11.62 -8.43
CA ARG A 255 -17.39 11.16 -8.24
C ARG A 255 -17.66 9.99 -9.19
N ARG A 256 -18.03 8.88 -8.57
CA ARG A 256 -18.50 7.62 -9.17
C ARG A 256 -17.42 6.77 -9.86
N ALA A 257 -16.72 5.96 -9.11
CA ALA A 257 -16.81 4.55 -9.41
C ALA A 257 -18.25 4.16 -9.05
N GLY A 258 -19.03 3.63 -9.99
CA GLY A 258 -20.28 2.95 -9.61
C GLY A 258 -19.93 1.96 -8.50
N VAL A 259 -20.91 1.61 -7.63
CA VAL A 259 -20.72 0.62 -6.58
C VAL A 259 -19.88 -0.51 -7.14
N VAL A 260 -18.59 -0.53 -6.82
CA VAL A 260 -17.72 -1.63 -7.20
C VAL A 260 -18.08 -2.73 -6.21
N LYS A 261 -19.06 -3.57 -6.58
CA LYS A 261 -19.12 -4.90 -6.00
C LYS A 261 -17.75 -5.49 -6.32
N LEU A 262 -16.92 -5.70 -5.33
CA LEU A 262 -15.67 -6.44 -5.44
C LEU A 262 -15.98 -7.93 -5.69
N GLY A 263 -16.88 -8.20 -6.64
CA GLY A 263 -17.08 -9.50 -7.24
C GLY A 263 -15.92 -9.77 -8.18
N VAL A 264 -14.78 -10.03 -7.59
CA VAL A 264 -13.59 -10.44 -8.31
C VAL A 264 -13.79 -11.87 -8.73
N ILE A 265 -14.08 -12.09 -10.02
CA ILE A 265 -13.91 -13.42 -10.61
C ILE A 265 -12.41 -13.59 -10.82
N ILE A 266 -11.78 -14.31 -9.88
CA ILE A 266 -10.39 -14.67 -9.98
C ILE A 266 -10.30 -15.91 -10.86
N GLY A 267 -9.89 -15.72 -12.09
CA GLY A 267 -9.41 -16.80 -12.93
C GLY A 267 -7.93 -17.05 -12.63
N ILE A 268 -7.58 -18.20 -12.09
CA ILE A 268 -6.19 -18.68 -12.14
C ILE A 268 -5.99 -19.20 -13.56
N GLY A 269 -5.35 -18.40 -14.40
CA GLY A 269 -5.00 -18.78 -15.77
C GLY A 269 -3.50 -19.08 -15.88
N LEU A 270 -3.14 -20.13 -16.60
CA LEU A 270 -1.78 -20.40 -17.06
C LEU A 270 -1.63 -19.81 -18.46
N ILE A 271 -0.82 -18.77 -18.61
CA ILE A 271 -0.39 -18.28 -19.93
C ILE A 271 1.13 -18.42 -20.01
N GLY A 272 1.62 -19.24 -20.95
CA GLY A 272 3.04 -19.42 -21.20
C GLY A 272 3.85 -19.96 -20.01
N GLY A 273 3.28 -20.86 -19.19
CA GLY A 273 3.96 -21.45 -18.04
C GLY A 273 4.08 -20.53 -16.81
N ARG A 274 3.49 -19.33 -16.84
CA ARG A 274 3.45 -18.38 -15.69
C ARG A 274 2.04 -18.31 -15.12
N GLN A 275 1.91 -18.45 -13.80
CA GLN A 275 0.63 -18.23 -13.12
C GLN A 275 0.32 -16.74 -13.08
N ILE A 276 -0.80 -16.33 -13.68
CA ILE A 276 -1.32 -14.96 -13.62
C ILE A 276 -2.66 -15.00 -12.92
N ILE A 277 -2.80 -14.22 -11.85
CA ILE A 277 -4.09 -13.91 -11.22
C ILE A 277 -4.58 -12.61 -11.83
N GLY A 278 -5.57 -12.69 -12.70
CA GLY A 278 -6.15 -11.52 -13.37
C GLY A 278 -7.48 -11.09 -12.73
N LEU A 279 -7.66 -9.79 -12.54
CA LEU A 279 -8.93 -9.17 -12.16
C LEU A 279 -9.78 -8.99 -13.42
N ARG A 280 -10.90 -9.71 -13.57
CA ARG A 280 -11.91 -9.44 -14.61
C ARG A 280 -13.14 -8.76 -13.99
N ARG A 281 -13.71 -7.78 -14.68
CA ARG A 281 -14.97 -7.15 -14.31
C ARG A 281 -16.15 -8.12 -14.52
N VAL A 282 -17.13 -8.08 -13.63
CA VAL A 282 -18.41 -8.78 -13.78
C VAL A 282 -19.24 -8.13 -14.92
N GLY A 283 -18.78 -8.16 -16.11
CA GLY A 283 -19.46 -7.62 -17.30
C GLY A 283 -18.93 -8.21 -18.58
N ASP A 284 -17.76 -8.86 -18.50
CA ASP A 284 -17.07 -9.39 -19.68
C ASP A 284 -17.29 -10.90 -19.89
N ILE A 285 -18.35 -11.48 -19.31
CA ILE A 285 -18.73 -12.88 -19.55
C ILE A 285 -19.58 -12.92 -20.80
N GLY A 286 -18.96 -12.92 -21.97
CA GLY A 286 -19.72 -12.99 -23.21
C GLY A 286 -18.95 -13.21 -24.49
N GLN A 287 -17.62 -13.29 -24.47
CA GLN A 287 -16.90 -13.68 -25.69
C GLN A 287 -15.75 -14.66 -25.39
N PRO A 288 -15.68 -15.81 -26.08
CA PRO A 288 -14.53 -16.69 -26.02
C PRO A 288 -13.35 -15.99 -26.73
N ALA A 289 -12.22 -15.89 -26.07
CA ALA A 289 -10.99 -15.46 -26.71
C ALA A 289 -10.57 -16.55 -27.72
N CYS A 290 -10.70 -16.27 -28.99
CA CYS A 290 -10.04 -17.02 -30.05
C CYS A 290 -8.58 -16.57 -30.16
N ALA A 291 -7.71 -17.63 -30.28
CA ALA A 291 -6.34 -17.68 -30.74
C ALA A 291 -5.28 -16.94 -29.91
#